data_0e32b419d9f18f035d72cbbe76913de1
#
_entry.id   0e32b419d9f18f035d72cbbe76913de1
#
_cell.length_a   1.000
_cell.length_b   1.000
_cell.length_c   1.000
_cell.angle_alpha   90.00
_cell.angle_beta   90.00
_cell.angle_gamma   90.00
#
_symmetry.space_group_name_H-M   'P 1'
#
loop_
_entity.id
_entity.type
_entity.pdbx_description
1 polymer ?
#
loop_
_entity_poly.entity_id
_entity_poly.type
_entity_poly.pdbx_seq_one_letter_code
_entity_poly.pdbx_strand_id
1 'polypeptide(L)'
;MRAAGGARGPAGGTRVGAGEQTGAMSAIPHVKLEPWGVDDLFLLEAANTPEMTAHLGGPETPEQLSARHEKYLRWRESGDAVMYRIEADGDPVGGIGYWKAEHDGTPAWETGWNVLPGWQGRGIARKALRLLIGEVAARGDRSLLVAYPGVDNPASNALCRGAGFEHGGSLTEPWRGAELTFNIWVLDMSPLDLAGRQPDVDEQFEGDRLDEARWWPFYTPHWSARDASAARWSIGPGGLELRIHADTEPWAPDLDGQVRVSHLQTGQHSGPVGSELGQHRFRTGLRVREEQPEHRGWLVHHGVIEVRMAAVRHPDVMVAFWPIGFEEQPADCGELCVAEIFGHEIGGHGGLVGVGVKAQNDPRLRTDFEKIRVEGDLTDFHDYAVEWTRDRVRFFVDGRWVKTVAQRIDYPVQLMLDVYEFPRADGTRDTAALPHVLRVAHVRSYRTR
;
A
#
# COMPACT_ATOMS: atom_id res chain seq x y z
N MET A 1 -29.92 5.46 -44.70
CA MET A 1 -30.67 4.83 -43.61
C MET A 1 -29.71 4.35 -42.56
N ARG A 2 -29.70 5.02 -41.44
CA ARG A 2 -29.28 4.72 -40.06
C ARG A 2 -28.32 3.54 -39.80
N ALA A 3 -27.14 3.86 -39.25
CA ALA A 3 -26.53 3.01 -38.21
C ALA A 3 -25.84 3.94 -37.20
N ALA A 4 -26.24 3.86 -35.95
CA ALA A 4 -25.67 4.53 -34.81
C ALA A 4 -24.51 3.70 -34.27
N GLY A 5 -23.30 4.28 -34.23
CA GLY A 5 -22.12 3.72 -33.58
C GLY A 5 -21.92 4.37 -32.21
N GLY A 6 -22.10 3.61 -31.13
CA GLY A 6 -21.74 4.03 -29.79
C GLY A 6 -20.26 3.89 -29.55
N ALA A 7 -19.58 4.99 -29.31
CA ALA A 7 -18.18 5.02 -28.89
C ALA A 7 -18.08 4.68 -27.40
N ARG A 8 -17.38 3.57 -27.06
CA ARG A 8 -16.92 3.26 -25.71
C ARG A 8 -15.50 3.82 -25.57
N GLY A 9 -15.30 4.76 -24.64
CA GLY A 9 -14.00 5.25 -24.29
C GLY A 9 -13.14 4.17 -23.58
N PRO A 10 -11.82 4.18 -23.76
CA PRO A 10 -10.94 3.25 -23.09
C PRO A 10 -10.68 3.69 -21.65
N ALA A 11 -10.97 2.80 -20.71
CA ALA A 11 -10.52 2.93 -19.32
C ALA A 11 -9.02 2.59 -19.29
N GLY A 12 -8.16 3.58 -19.06
CA GLY A 12 -6.75 3.41 -18.76
C GLY A 12 -6.58 2.87 -17.34
N GLY A 13 -6.22 1.62 -17.22
CA GLY A 13 -5.76 0.98 -16.00
C GLY A 13 -4.94 -0.23 -16.42
N THR A 14 -3.73 -0.35 -15.92
CA THR A 14 -2.90 -1.53 -16.06
C THR A 14 -3.68 -2.77 -15.63
N ARG A 15 -4.31 -3.46 -16.56
CA ARG A 15 -4.88 -4.79 -16.32
C ARG A 15 -3.76 -5.80 -16.34
N VAL A 16 -3.23 -6.11 -15.18
CA VAL A 16 -2.64 -7.42 -14.92
C VAL A 16 -3.75 -8.44 -15.14
N GLY A 17 -3.59 -9.33 -16.11
CA GLY A 17 -4.59 -10.34 -16.47
C GLY A 17 -4.85 -11.28 -15.31
N ALA A 18 -5.93 -11.05 -14.56
CA ALA A 18 -6.57 -12.05 -13.75
C ALA A 18 -7.63 -12.72 -14.63
N GLY A 19 -7.53 -14.05 -14.76
CA GLY A 19 -8.49 -14.85 -15.47
C GLY A 19 -9.91 -14.57 -14.96
N GLU A 20 -10.83 -14.34 -15.89
CA GLU A 20 -12.25 -14.14 -15.62
C GLU A 20 -12.85 -15.36 -14.90
N GLN A 21 -13.04 -15.23 -13.59
CA GLN A 21 -14.15 -15.89 -12.93
C GLN A 21 -15.23 -14.82 -12.76
N THR A 22 -16.25 -14.86 -13.63
CA THR A 22 -17.44 -14.04 -13.57
C THR A 22 -18.36 -14.49 -12.43
N GLY A 23 -17.99 -14.12 -11.20
CA GLY A 23 -18.95 -13.89 -10.13
C GLY A 23 -19.08 -12.38 -10.00
N ALA A 24 -20.27 -11.82 -10.13
CA ALA A 24 -20.52 -10.41 -9.92
C ALA A 24 -20.07 -10.04 -8.50
N MET A 25 -18.86 -9.54 -8.34
CA MET A 25 -18.43 -8.90 -7.11
C MET A 25 -19.26 -7.62 -6.97
N SER A 26 -20.24 -7.66 -6.05
CA SER A 26 -20.95 -6.46 -5.62
C SER A 26 -19.88 -5.42 -5.25
N ALA A 27 -19.98 -4.21 -5.80
CA ALA A 27 -19.08 -3.12 -5.45
C ALA A 27 -19.10 -2.93 -3.94
N ILE A 28 -17.90 -2.76 -3.33
CA ILE A 28 -17.81 -2.52 -1.89
C ILE A 28 -18.56 -1.21 -1.60
N PRO A 29 -19.53 -1.20 -0.67
CA PRO A 29 -20.30 -0.01 -0.34
C PRO A 29 -19.40 1.18 0.04
N HIS A 30 -19.87 2.40 -0.20
CA HIS A 30 -19.20 3.59 0.29
C HIS A 30 -19.35 3.64 1.82
N VAL A 31 -18.23 3.50 2.56
CA VAL A 31 -18.20 3.46 4.02
C VAL A 31 -17.71 4.78 4.58
N LYS A 32 -18.42 5.28 5.60
CA LYS A 32 -18.03 6.45 6.42
C LYS A 32 -18.07 6.10 7.90
N LEU A 33 -17.31 6.84 8.69
CA LEU A 33 -17.37 6.84 10.14
C LEU A 33 -18.00 8.15 10.60
N GLU A 34 -19.19 8.06 11.20
CA GLU A 34 -19.90 9.21 11.76
C GLU A 34 -19.82 9.14 13.29
N PRO A 35 -19.56 10.27 13.98
CA PRO A 35 -19.52 10.28 15.43
C PRO A 35 -20.79 9.71 16.06
N TRP A 36 -20.63 8.84 17.06
CA TRP A 36 -21.75 8.24 17.79
C TRP A 36 -22.70 9.29 18.34
N GLY A 37 -23.96 9.19 18.01
CA GLY A 37 -25.02 10.14 18.35
C GLY A 37 -26.05 9.59 19.32
N VAL A 38 -26.95 10.49 19.79
CA VAL A 38 -28.01 10.16 20.75
C VAL A 38 -29.03 9.17 20.18
N ASP A 39 -29.16 9.09 18.87
CA ASP A 39 -30.13 8.23 18.20
C ASP A 39 -29.54 6.84 17.86
N ASP A 40 -28.26 6.55 18.20
CA ASP A 40 -27.57 5.34 17.77
C ASP A 40 -27.73 4.13 18.71
N LEU A 41 -28.54 4.25 19.78
CA LEU A 41 -28.82 3.13 20.69
C LEU A 41 -29.34 1.88 19.96
N PHE A 42 -30.16 2.06 18.95
CA PHE A 42 -30.74 0.95 18.17
C PHE A 42 -29.67 0.06 17.52
N LEU A 43 -28.46 0.58 17.21
CA LEU A 43 -27.34 -0.21 16.68
C LEU A 43 -26.80 -1.19 17.75
N LEU A 44 -26.78 -0.79 19.02
CA LEU A 44 -26.41 -1.68 20.13
C LEU A 44 -27.48 -2.75 20.30
N GLU A 45 -28.75 -2.38 20.26
CA GLU A 45 -29.89 -3.28 20.38
C GLU A 45 -29.91 -4.30 19.21
N ALA A 46 -29.72 -3.83 17.98
CA ALA A 46 -29.66 -4.68 16.78
C ALA A 46 -28.47 -5.64 16.77
N ALA A 47 -27.33 -5.23 17.36
CA ALA A 47 -26.14 -6.06 17.52
C ALA A 47 -26.19 -7.01 18.73
N ASN A 48 -27.18 -6.89 19.61
CA ASN A 48 -27.27 -7.64 20.88
C ASN A 48 -28.02 -8.97 20.72
N THR A 49 -27.77 -9.69 19.65
CA THR A 49 -28.34 -11.03 19.43
C THR A 49 -27.42 -12.12 19.96
N PRO A 50 -27.92 -13.31 20.29
CA PRO A 50 -27.09 -14.45 20.73
C PRO A 50 -25.96 -14.75 19.74
N GLU A 51 -26.21 -14.67 18.44
CA GLU A 51 -25.21 -14.91 17.38
C GLU A 51 -24.12 -13.86 17.37
N MET A 52 -24.48 -12.56 17.47
CA MET A 52 -23.53 -11.45 17.44
C MET A 52 -22.68 -11.37 18.72
N THR A 53 -23.20 -11.85 19.82
CA THR A 53 -22.56 -11.79 21.14
C THR A 53 -21.97 -13.13 21.60
N ALA A 54 -22.02 -14.17 20.77
CA ALA A 54 -21.54 -15.53 21.09
C ALA A 54 -20.10 -15.54 21.62
N HIS A 55 -19.22 -14.72 21.01
CA HIS A 55 -17.81 -14.61 21.39
C HIS A 55 -17.55 -13.61 22.54
N LEU A 56 -18.60 -13.04 23.14
CA LEU A 56 -18.55 -12.02 24.19
C LEU A 56 -19.31 -12.42 25.48
N GLY A 57 -19.64 -13.70 25.63
CA GLY A 57 -20.36 -14.20 26.78
C GLY A 57 -21.88 -14.00 26.75
N GLY A 58 -22.44 -13.69 25.59
CA GLY A 58 -23.89 -13.57 25.38
C GLY A 58 -24.44 -12.14 25.40
N PRO A 59 -25.77 -11.98 25.21
CA PRO A 59 -26.43 -10.67 25.16
C PRO A 59 -26.39 -9.90 26.49
N GLU A 60 -26.36 -8.58 26.37
CA GLU A 60 -26.50 -7.65 27.49
C GLU A 60 -27.97 -7.39 27.80
N THR A 61 -28.26 -6.97 29.04
CA THR A 61 -29.60 -6.48 29.40
C THR A 61 -29.88 -5.10 28.78
N PRO A 62 -31.16 -4.68 28.67
CA PRO A 62 -31.50 -3.32 28.19
C PRO A 62 -30.80 -2.21 29.00
N GLU A 63 -30.66 -2.38 30.33
CA GLU A 63 -30.01 -1.43 31.21
C GLU A 63 -28.50 -1.34 30.92
N GLN A 64 -27.84 -2.47 30.62
CA GLN A 64 -26.44 -2.52 30.24
C GLN A 64 -26.21 -1.85 28.88
N LEU A 65 -27.12 -2.06 27.91
CA LEU A 65 -27.06 -1.37 26.61
C LEU A 65 -27.22 0.14 26.77
N SER A 66 -28.19 0.59 27.57
CA SER A 66 -28.40 2.01 27.83
C SER A 66 -27.16 2.64 28.50
N ALA A 67 -26.59 1.97 29.51
CA ALA A 67 -25.37 2.44 30.17
C ALA A 67 -24.17 2.50 29.22
N ARG A 68 -24.04 1.53 28.30
CA ARG A 68 -23.00 1.53 27.27
C ARG A 68 -23.21 2.65 26.27
N HIS A 69 -24.43 2.90 25.83
CA HIS A 69 -24.76 4.02 24.96
C HIS A 69 -24.40 5.38 25.60
N GLU A 70 -24.81 5.61 26.83
CA GLU A 70 -24.43 6.81 27.59
C GLU A 70 -22.90 6.94 27.75
N LYS A 71 -22.20 5.82 27.99
CA LYS A 71 -20.74 5.80 28.03
C LYS A 71 -20.14 6.29 26.70
N TYR A 72 -20.65 5.84 25.55
CA TYR A 72 -20.18 6.24 24.23
C TYR A 72 -20.43 7.72 23.95
N LEU A 73 -21.55 8.28 24.38
CA LEU A 73 -21.84 9.71 24.28
C LEU A 73 -20.84 10.54 25.12
N ARG A 74 -20.53 10.13 26.35
CA ARG A 74 -19.56 10.81 27.21
C ARG A 74 -18.13 10.72 26.66
N TRP A 75 -17.76 9.68 25.98
CA TRP A 75 -16.42 9.51 25.41
C TRP A 75 -16.06 10.60 24.40
N ARG A 76 -17.05 11.11 23.67
CA ARG A 76 -16.86 12.22 22.75
C ARG A 76 -16.32 13.49 23.43
N GLU A 77 -16.60 13.67 24.71
CA GLU A 77 -16.21 14.88 25.48
C GLU A 77 -14.85 14.70 26.18
N SER A 78 -14.49 13.48 26.56
CA SER A 78 -13.31 13.21 27.39
C SER A 78 -11.99 13.16 26.61
N GLY A 79 -12.03 12.83 25.31
CA GLY A 79 -10.84 12.58 24.50
C GLY A 79 -10.10 11.27 24.84
N ASP A 80 -10.62 10.48 25.80
CA ASP A 80 -10.02 9.20 26.22
C ASP A 80 -10.49 8.03 25.38
N ALA A 81 -11.55 8.22 24.63
CA ALA A 81 -12.15 7.25 23.75
C ALA A 81 -12.98 7.93 22.68
N VAL A 82 -13.15 7.27 21.56
CA VAL A 82 -14.05 7.71 20.49
C VAL A 82 -14.85 6.51 19.99
N MET A 83 -16.14 6.72 19.78
CA MET A 83 -17.01 5.74 19.15
C MET A 83 -17.67 6.34 17.92
N TYR A 84 -17.73 5.56 16.86
CA TYR A 84 -18.35 5.89 15.59
C TYR A 84 -19.47 4.94 15.25
N ARG A 85 -20.49 5.47 14.62
CA ARG A 85 -21.42 4.74 13.79
C ARG A 85 -20.77 4.46 12.44
N ILE A 86 -20.85 3.22 11.97
CA ILE A 86 -20.45 2.85 10.61
C ILE A 86 -21.65 3.06 9.70
N GLU A 87 -21.47 3.88 8.67
CA GLU A 87 -22.44 4.03 7.58
C GLU A 87 -21.95 3.36 6.31
N ALA A 88 -22.83 2.66 5.63
CA ALA A 88 -22.57 2.06 4.31
C ALA A 88 -23.67 2.53 3.34
N ASP A 89 -23.28 3.26 2.28
CA ASP A 89 -24.17 3.89 1.30
C ASP A 89 -25.28 4.77 1.93
N GLY A 90 -25.01 5.33 3.12
CA GLY A 90 -25.92 6.17 3.88
C GLY A 90 -26.72 5.44 4.96
N ASP A 91 -26.69 4.13 5.00
CA ASP A 91 -27.37 3.34 6.04
C ASP A 91 -26.44 3.09 7.24
N PRO A 92 -26.92 3.23 8.48
CA PRO A 92 -26.20 2.88 9.69
C PRO A 92 -26.18 1.35 9.87
N VAL A 93 -24.97 0.74 9.85
CA VAL A 93 -24.78 -0.70 9.73
C VAL A 93 -23.95 -1.32 10.84
N GLY A 94 -23.50 -0.55 11.81
CA GLY A 94 -22.69 -1.04 12.92
C GLY A 94 -21.99 0.06 13.68
N GLY A 95 -21.03 -0.34 14.52
CA GLY A 95 -20.20 0.56 15.30
C GLY A 95 -18.74 0.15 15.31
N ILE A 96 -17.85 1.13 15.45
CA ILE A 96 -16.42 0.96 15.62
C ILE A 96 -15.88 2.08 16.50
N GLY A 97 -14.88 1.78 17.33
CA GLY A 97 -14.29 2.80 18.17
C GLY A 97 -12.91 2.43 18.68
N TYR A 98 -12.29 3.38 19.39
CA TYR A 98 -11.02 3.15 20.07
C TYR A 98 -11.02 3.88 21.42
N TRP A 99 -10.25 3.33 22.36
CA TRP A 99 -10.12 3.85 23.71
C TRP A 99 -8.72 3.62 24.25
N LYS A 100 -8.32 4.42 25.26
CA LYS A 100 -7.02 4.28 25.92
C LYS A 100 -6.86 2.92 26.54
N ALA A 101 -5.71 2.30 26.28
CA ALA A 101 -5.28 1.03 26.82
C ALA A 101 -3.77 1.05 27.08
N GLU A 102 -3.26 -0.07 27.53
CA GLU A 102 -1.84 -0.35 27.71
C GLU A 102 -1.55 -1.75 27.16
N HIS A 103 -0.42 -1.92 26.52
CA HIS A 103 0.06 -3.21 26.06
C HIS A 103 1.54 -3.36 26.45
N ASP A 104 1.83 -4.36 27.29
CA ASP A 104 3.15 -4.64 27.83
C ASP A 104 3.85 -3.40 28.44
N GLY A 105 3.10 -2.62 29.23
CA GLY A 105 3.60 -1.39 29.87
C GLY A 105 3.71 -0.19 28.93
N THR A 106 3.33 -0.34 27.66
CA THR A 106 3.35 0.75 26.66
C THR A 106 1.95 1.31 26.45
N PRO A 107 1.77 2.66 26.49
CA PRO A 107 0.50 3.27 26.15
C PRO A 107 0.03 2.90 24.75
N ALA A 108 -1.18 2.34 24.65
CA ALA A 108 -1.78 1.86 23.41
C ALA A 108 -3.21 2.43 23.25
N TRP A 109 -3.73 2.41 22.05
CA TRP A 109 -5.15 2.46 21.78
C TRP A 109 -5.69 1.04 21.63
N GLU A 110 -6.86 0.75 22.19
CA GLU A 110 -7.60 -0.49 21.92
C GLU A 110 -8.77 -0.18 21.00
N THR A 111 -9.07 -1.08 20.06
CA THR A 111 -10.19 -0.94 19.13
C THR A 111 -11.13 -2.13 19.16
N GLY A 112 -12.42 -1.85 18.92
CA GLY A 112 -13.46 -2.85 18.78
C GLY A 112 -14.53 -2.41 17.78
N TRP A 113 -15.18 -3.38 17.14
CA TRP A 113 -16.17 -3.16 16.09
C TRP A 113 -17.27 -4.20 16.08
N ASN A 114 -18.37 -3.82 15.44
CA ASN A 114 -19.41 -4.75 14.98
C ASN A 114 -20.00 -4.26 13.66
N VAL A 115 -20.52 -5.20 12.86
CA VAL A 115 -21.32 -4.94 11.66
C VAL A 115 -22.53 -5.84 11.71
N LEU A 116 -23.73 -5.27 11.53
CA LEU A 116 -25.00 -5.99 11.60
C LEU A 116 -25.06 -7.14 10.58
N PRO A 117 -25.70 -8.27 10.91
CA PRO A 117 -25.67 -9.51 10.10
C PRO A 117 -25.98 -9.31 8.62
N GLY A 118 -27.02 -8.53 8.29
CA GLY A 118 -27.39 -8.25 6.90
C GLY A 118 -26.35 -7.50 6.05
N TRP A 119 -25.29 -6.98 6.70
CA TRP A 119 -24.24 -6.17 6.08
C TRP A 119 -22.86 -6.83 6.14
N GLN A 120 -22.74 -7.96 6.80
CA GLN A 120 -21.48 -8.71 6.87
C GLN A 120 -21.09 -9.33 5.52
N GLY A 121 -19.81 -9.69 5.37
CA GLY A 121 -19.29 -10.30 4.14
C GLY A 121 -19.09 -9.34 2.96
N ARG A 122 -19.40 -8.03 3.12
CA ARG A 122 -19.33 -7.01 2.05
C ARG A 122 -18.08 -6.11 2.15
N GLY A 123 -17.09 -6.46 2.98
CA GLY A 123 -15.86 -5.66 3.16
C GLY A 123 -16.01 -4.41 4.02
N ILE A 124 -17.20 -4.13 4.59
CA ILE A 124 -17.52 -2.92 5.37
C ILE A 124 -16.61 -2.80 6.60
N ALA A 125 -16.50 -3.85 7.42
CA ALA A 125 -15.65 -3.84 8.62
C ALA A 125 -14.18 -3.54 8.27
N ARG A 126 -13.66 -4.10 7.16
CA ARG A 126 -12.29 -3.84 6.70
C ARG A 126 -12.09 -2.36 6.34
N LYS A 127 -13.05 -1.77 5.64
CA LYS A 127 -12.99 -0.36 5.25
C LYS A 127 -13.13 0.57 6.47
N ALA A 128 -14.05 0.26 7.39
CA ALA A 128 -14.24 1.00 8.64
C ALA A 128 -12.97 0.96 9.51
N LEU A 129 -12.36 -0.22 9.69
CA LEU A 129 -11.12 -0.36 10.46
C LEU A 129 -9.96 0.42 9.83
N ARG A 130 -9.83 0.42 8.49
CA ARG A 130 -8.81 1.24 7.81
C ARG A 130 -8.99 2.73 8.04
N LEU A 131 -10.23 3.25 7.98
CA LEU A 131 -10.52 4.65 8.27
C LEU A 131 -10.14 4.99 9.71
N LEU A 132 -10.49 4.12 10.66
CA LEU A 132 -10.15 4.30 12.07
C LEU A 132 -8.63 4.27 12.31
N ILE A 133 -7.90 3.33 11.68
CA ILE A 133 -6.43 3.26 11.76
C ILE A 133 -5.80 4.57 11.26
N GLY A 134 -6.28 5.10 10.14
CA GLY A 134 -5.81 6.38 9.61
C GLY A 134 -6.01 7.54 10.59
N GLU A 135 -7.15 7.59 11.28
CA GLU A 135 -7.43 8.60 12.31
C GLU A 135 -6.52 8.44 13.53
N VAL A 136 -6.38 7.20 14.05
CA VAL A 136 -5.51 6.91 15.20
C VAL A 136 -4.06 7.25 14.89
N ALA A 137 -3.57 6.91 13.70
CA ALA A 137 -2.23 7.25 13.25
C ALA A 137 -2.02 8.78 13.14
N ALA A 138 -3.04 9.52 12.65
CA ALA A 138 -2.97 10.98 12.55
C ALA A 138 -2.94 11.68 13.91
N ARG A 139 -3.48 11.06 14.98
CA ARG A 139 -3.36 11.61 16.36
C ARG A 139 -1.92 11.62 16.83
N GLY A 140 -1.15 10.56 16.54
CA GLY A 140 0.27 10.47 16.85
C GLY A 140 0.64 10.45 18.32
N ASP A 141 -0.34 10.36 19.24
CA ASP A 141 -0.13 10.37 20.69
C ASP A 141 0.18 8.99 21.28
N ARG A 142 -0.09 7.92 20.52
CA ARG A 142 0.22 6.52 20.83
C ARG A 142 0.55 5.79 19.55
N SER A 143 1.59 4.98 19.59
CA SER A 143 2.06 4.24 18.42
C SER A 143 1.47 2.84 18.29
N LEU A 144 0.83 2.32 19.33
CA LEU A 144 0.24 0.99 19.31
C LEU A 144 -1.28 1.05 19.22
N LEU A 145 -1.86 0.23 18.35
CA LEU A 145 -3.29 -0.08 18.32
C LEU A 145 -3.47 -1.57 18.56
N VAL A 146 -4.27 -1.96 19.57
CA VAL A 146 -4.51 -3.35 19.93
C VAL A 146 -5.97 -3.73 19.71
N ALA A 147 -6.22 -5.02 19.48
CA ALA A 147 -7.55 -5.59 19.39
C ALA A 147 -7.57 -6.99 20.01
N TYR A 148 -8.68 -7.33 20.69
CA TYR A 148 -8.84 -8.58 21.43
C TYR A 148 -10.08 -9.35 20.95
N PRO A 149 -10.12 -9.88 19.72
CA PRO A 149 -11.20 -10.78 19.31
C PRO A 149 -11.08 -12.13 20.01
N GLY A 150 -12.22 -12.76 20.29
CA GLY A 150 -12.25 -14.14 20.78
C GLY A 150 -11.46 -15.08 19.87
N VAL A 151 -10.77 -16.07 20.46
CA VAL A 151 -10.00 -17.05 19.66
C VAL A 151 -10.88 -17.83 18.69
N ASP A 152 -12.14 -17.99 19.03
CA ASP A 152 -13.20 -18.67 18.28
C ASP A 152 -13.94 -17.73 17.28
N ASN A 153 -13.51 -16.47 17.12
CA ASN A 153 -14.07 -15.51 16.16
C ASN A 153 -13.20 -15.39 14.90
N PRO A 154 -13.35 -16.30 13.91
CA PRO A 154 -12.48 -16.32 12.72
C PRO A 154 -12.59 -15.05 11.88
N ALA A 155 -13.77 -14.41 11.85
CA ALA A 155 -14.01 -13.23 11.04
C ALA A 155 -13.21 -12.01 11.56
N SER A 156 -13.27 -11.74 12.88
CA SER A 156 -12.51 -10.64 13.48
C SER A 156 -11.00 -10.91 13.48
N ASN A 157 -10.58 -12.16 13.71
CA ASN A 157 -9.17 -12.54 13.62
C ASN A 157 -8.62 -12.36 12.17
N ALA A 158 -9.40 -12.72 11.15
CA ALA A 158 -9.03 -12.50 9.76
C ALA A 158 -8.99 -11.01 9.41
N LEU A 159 -9.87 -10.20 10.01
CA LEU A 159 -9.89 -8.75 9.83
C LEU A 159 -8.61 -8.10 10.41
N CYS A 160 -8.22 -8.45 11.64
CA CYS A 160 -6.97 -7.98 12.26
C CYS A 160 -5.77 -8.30 11.36
N ARG A 161 -5.63 -9.58 10.96
CA ARG A 161 -4.53 -10.00 10.07
C ARG A 161 -4.53 -9.22 8.75
N GLY A 162 -5.72 -9.04 8.15
CA GLY A 162 -5.89 -8.31 6.89
C GLY A 162 -5.71 -6.80 7.00
N ALA A 163 -5.68 -6.24 8.21
CA ALA A 163 -5.40 -4.83 8.48
C ALA A 163 -3.95 -4.57 8.92
N GLY A 164 -3.09 -5.60 8.91
CA GLY A 164 -1.67 -5.48 9.22
C GLY A 164 -1.32 -5.66 10.71
N PHE A 165 -2.27 -6.08 11.54
CA PHE A 165 -1.96 -6.44 12.93
C PHE A 165 -1.14 -7.74 12.99
N GLU A 166 -0.23 -7.81 13.94
CA GLU A 166 0.54 -8.99 14.30
C GLU A 166 -0.11 -9.73 15.48
N HIS A 167 -0.04 -11.05 15.45
CA HIS A 167 -0.56 -11.88 16.55
C HIS A 167 0.45 -11.94 17.69
N GLY A 168 0.12 -11.33 18.81
CA GLY A 168 0.95 -11.25 20.03
C GLY A 168 0.68 -12.35 21.07
N GLY A 169 -0.10 -13.38 20.71
CA GLY A 169 -0.47 -14.43 21.65
C GLY A 169 -1.95 -14.41 22.03
N SER A 170 -2.29 -14.99 23.18
CA SER A 170 -3.67 -15.05 23.68
C SER A 170 -3.69 -14.79 25.19
N LEU A 171 -4.80 -14.28 25.68
CA LEU A 171 -5.07 -14.13 27.11
C LEU A 171 -6.42 -14.75 27.47
N THR A 172 -6.52 -15.30 28.67
CA THR A 172 -7.78 -15.80 29.21
C THR A 172 -8.15 -14.97 30.43
N GLU A 173 -9.35 -14.43 30.44
CA GLU A 173 -9.83 -13.60 31.54
C GLU A 173 -11.31 -13.81 31.82
N PRO A 174 -11.78 -13.51 33.06
CA PRO A 174 -13.20 -13.47 33.36
C PRO A 174 -13.89 -12.35 32.59
N TRP A 175 -14.86 -12.69 31.76
CA TRP A 175 -15.63 -11.74 30.99
C TRP A 175 -17.12 -12.06 31.06
N ARG A 176 -17.94 -11.12 31.59
CA ARG A 176 -19.39 -11.27 31.73
C ARG A 176 -19.84 -12.57 32.40
N GLY A 177 -19.05 -13.05 33.40
CA GLY A 177 -19.37 -14.24 34.17
C GLY A 177 -18.92 -15.57 33.56
N ALA A 178 -18.20 -15.56 32.44
CA ALA A 178 -17.54 -16.73 31.86
C ALA A 178 -16.02 -16.47 31.72
N GLU A 179 -15.23 -17.55 31.69
CA GLU A 179 -13.82 -17.43 31.26
C GLU A 179 -13.76 -17.46 29.75
N LEU A 180 -13.30 -16.37 29.13
CA LEU A 180 -13.13 -16.25 27.68
C LEU A 180 -11.66 -16.11 27.34
N THR A 181 -11.27 -16.68 26.20
CA THR A 181 -9.93 -16.55 25.65
C THR A 181 -9.95 -15.65 24.41
N PHE A 182 -9.10 -14.63 24.42
CA PHE A 182 -8.97 -13.65 23.35
C PHE A 182 -7.59 -13.75 22.72
N ASN A 183 -7.52 -13.58 21.41
CA ASN A 183 -6.26 -13.35 20.71
C ASN A 183 -5.84 -11.89 20.91
N ILE A 184 -4.54 -11.69 21.12
CA ILE A 184 -3.92 -10.37 21.18
C ILE A 184 -3.43 -10.03 19.79
N TRP A 185 -3.97 -8.94 19.23
CA TRP A 185 -3.52 -8.40 17.96
C TRP A 185 -2.95 -7.01 18.16
N VAL A 186 -1.75 -6.76 17.64
CA VAL A 186 -1.01 -5.49 17.81
C VAL A 186 -0.65 -4.90 16.45
N LEU A 187 -1.03 -3.66 16.21
CA LEU A 187 -0.56 -2.86 15.07
C LEU A 187 0.43 -1.82 15.59
N ASP A 188 1.69 -1.95 15.18
CA ASP A 188 2.74 -0.99 15.48
C ASP A 188 2.78 0.10 14.40
N MET A 189 2.42 1.32 14.78
CA MET A 189 2.43 2.53 13.95
C MET A 189 3.58 3.48 14.35
N SER A 190 4.60 2.96 15.06
CA SER A 190 5.77 3.76 15.43
C SER A 190 6.44 4.36 14.21
N PRO A 191 6.98 5.57 14.29
CA PRO A 191 7.79 6.17 13.23
C PRO A 191 8.98 5.30 12.85
N LEU A 192 9.52 5.51 11.66
CA LEU A 192 10.76 4.88 11.23
C LEU A 192 11.92 5.39 12.10
N ASP A 193 12.60 4.48 12.78
CA ASP A 193 13.78 4.82 13.60
C ASP A 193 15.07 4.46 12.86
N LEU A 194 15.72 5.48 12.31
CA LEU A 194 17.05 5.41 11.71
C LEU A 194 18.14 6.10 12.57
N ALA A 195 17.80 6.56 13.78
CA ALA A 195 18.73 7.28 14.64
C ALA A 195 19.94 6.40 14.99
N GLY A 196 21.13 6.90 14.69
CA GLY A 196 22.40 6.19 14.91
C GLY A 196 22.64 4.98 14.01
N ARG A 197 21.79 4.71 13.03
CA ARG A 197 22.02 3.67 12.01
C ARG A 197 22.90 4.24 10.90
N GLN A 198 23.87 3.45 10.45
CA GLN A 198 24.64 3.75 9.25
C GLN A 198 24.02 2.95 8.09
N PRO A 199 23.80 3.57 6.92
CA PRO A 199 23.37 2.82 5.75
C PRO A 199 24.44 1.82 5.30
N ASP A 200 24.03 0.67 4.82
CA ASP A 200 24.92 -0.27 4.12
C ASP A 200 25.31 0.27 2.74
N VAL A 201 24.33 0.90 2.09
CA VAL A 201 24.54 1.63 0.85
C VAL A 201 23.89 2.99 0.99
N ASP A 202 24.66 4.02 0.68
CA ASP A 202 24.23 5.42 0.63
C ASP A 202 24.53 5.97 -0.76
N GLU A 203 23.52 5.95 -1.62
CA GLU A 203 23.64 6.49 -2.97
C GLU A 203 23.13 7.94 -2.98
N GLN A 204 24.05 8.88 -3.09
CA GLN A 204 23.78 10.33 -3.09
C GLN A 204 23.76 10.92 -4.49
N PHE A 205 24.02 10.12 -5.52
CA PHE A 205 24.15 10.57 -6.92
C PHE A 205 25.10 11.76 -7.07
N GLU A 206 26.32 11.60 -6.51
CA GLU A 206 27.36 12.62 -6.58
C GLU A 206 28.18 12.50 -7.89
N GLY A 207 28.72 13.63 -8.35
CA GLY A 207 29.54 13.70 -9.56
C GLY A 207 28.73 13.92 -10.83
N ASP A 208 29.13 13.29 -11.92
CA ASP A 208 28.53 13.43 -13.25
C ASP A 208 28.24 12.10 -13.94
N ARG A 209 28.49 10.99 -13.25
CA ARG A 209 28.36 9.62 -13.76
C ARG A 209 27.54 8.76 -12.84
N LEU A 210 26.70 7.92 -13.44
CA LEU A 210 26.01 6.87 -12.75
C LEU A 210 27.00 5.75 -12.35
N ASP A 211 26.87 5.23 -11.14
CA ASP A 211 27.59 4.02 -10.73
C ASP A 211 26.97 2.80 -11.42
N GLU A 212 27.48 2.45 -12.59
CA GLU A 212 26.99 1.31 -13.38
C GLU A 212 27.26 -0.05 -12.72
N ALA A 213 28.09 -0.10 -11.67
CA ALA A 213 28.21 -1.30 -10.86
C ALA A 213 26.96 -1.54 -10.00
N ARG A 214 26.20 -0.49 -9.70
CA ARG A 214 24.94 -0.54 -8.93
C ARG A 214 23.72 -0.44 -9.82
N TRP A 215 23.72 0.49 -10.78
CA TRP A 215 22.54 0.90 -11.54
C TRP A 215 22.61 0.46 -12.98
N TRP A 216 21.55 -0.16 -13.46
CA TRP A 216 21.33 -0.55 -14.84
C TRP A 216 20.32 0.42 -15.48
N PRO A 217 20.75 1.29 -16.38
CA PRO A 217 19.91 2.40 -16.88
C PRO A 217 19.02 1.99 -18.07
N PHE A 218 18.28 0.89 -17.93
CA PHE A 218 17.38 0.37 -18.95
C PHE A 218 16.13 -0.23 -18.30
N TYR A 219 14.96 0.02 -18.87
CA TYR A 219 13.70 -0.54 -18.38
C TYR A 219 13.44 -1.92 -18.97
N THR A 220 13.60 -2.98 -18.18
CA THR A 220 13.33 -4.37 -18.57
C THR A 220 13.73 -4.69 -20.03
N PRO A 221 14.99 -4.46 -20.41
CA PRO A 221 15.44 -4.44 -21.82
C PRO A 221 15.27 -5.78 -22.52
N HIS A 222 15.20 -6.88 -21.79
CA HIS A 222 14.98 -8.22 -22.34
C HIS A 222 13.62 -8.37 -23.05
N TRP A 223 12.60 -7.56 -22.69
CA TRP A 223 11.30 -7.55 -23.40
C TRP A 223 11.26 -6.66 -24.62
N SER A 224 12.21 -5.74 -24.76
CA SER A 224 12.35 -4.87 -25.94
C SER A 224 13.78 -4.89 -26.49
N ALA A 225 14.57 -3.89 -26.19
CA ALA A 225 16.00 -3.80 -26.44
C ALA A 225 16.62 -2.72 -25.54
N ARG A 226 17.93 -2.78 -25.30
CA ARG A 226 18.62 -1.73 -24.54
C ARG A 226 18.44 -0.35 -25.19
N ASP A 227 18.59 -0.25 -26.47
CA ASP A 227 18.46 1.02 -27.18
C ASP A 227 17.04 1.61 -27.05
N ALA A 228 16.00 0.77 -27.05
CA ALA A 228 14.61 1.20 -26.94
C ALA A 228 14.20 1.56 -25.51
N SER A 229 14.87 0.97 -24.50
CA SER A 229 14.55 1.11 -23.08
C SER A 229 15.57 1.91 -22.29
N ALA A 230 16.53 2.56 -22.96
CA ALA A 230 17.59 3.34 -22.32
C ALA A 230 17.03 4.55 -21.58
N ALA A 231 17.44 4.69 -20.32
CA ALA A 231 17.06 5.82 -19.49
C ALA A 231 17.69 7.13 -20.00
N ARG A 232 16.94 8.20 -19.92
CA ARG A 232 17.47 9.57 -20.08
C ARG A 232 17.65 10.18 -18.70
N TRP A 233 18.89 10.32 -18.28
CA TRP A 233 19.23 10.78 -16.95
C TRP A 233 20.35 11.82 -16.96
N SER A 234 20.46 12.56 -15.87
CA SER A 234 21.61 13.40 -15.54
C SER A 234 21.80 13.47 -14.04
N ILE A 235 23.02 13.69 -13.61
CA ILE A 235 23.37 13.94 -12.21
C ILE A 235 23.87 15.37 -12.09
N GLY A 236 23.46 16.07 -11.05
CA GLY A 236 23.82 17.45 -10.77
C GLY A 236 23.76 17.76 -9.27
N PRO A 237 23.88 19.05 -8.87
CA PRO A 237 23.90 19.45 -7.45
C PRO A 237 22.65 19.05 -6.66
N GLY A 238 21.55 18.72 -7.32
CA GLY A 238 20.29 18.25 -6.70
C GLY A 238 20.12 16.75 -6.69
N GLY A 239 21.12 15.97 -7.10
CA GLY A 239 21.08 14.53 -7.23
C GLY A 239 20.78 14.07 -8.67
N LEU A 240 20.07 12.94 -8.79
CA LEU A 240 19.67 12.34 -10.08
C LEU A 240 18.39 12.99 -10.59
N GLU A 241 18.36 13.18 -11.90
CA GLU A 241 17.14 13.48 -12.66
C GLU A 241 16.90 12.42 -13.73
N LEU A 242 15.73 11.78 -13.69
CA LEU A 242 15.22 10.94 -14.77
C LEU A 242 14.25 11.76 -15.63
N ARG A 243 14.41 11.71 -16.95
CA ARG A 243 13.73 12.64 -17.86
C ARG A 243 13.01 11.93 -19.00
N ILE A 244 11.85 12.47 -19.36
CA ILE A 244 11.16 12.15 -20.60
C ILE A 244 11.16 13.42 -21.46
N HIS A 245 11.84 13.37 -22.59
CA HIS A 245 11.95 14.46 -23.55
C HIS A 245 10.95 14.31 -24.70
N ALA A 246 10.83 15.34 -25.54
CA ALA A 246 9.94 15.31 -26.69
C ALA A 246 10.31 14.21 -27.71
N ASP A 247 11.59 13.92 -27.82
CA ASP A 247 12.17 12.88 -28.71
C ASP A 247 12.34 11.50 -28.01
N THR A 248 11.82 11.31 -26.79
CA THR A 248 11.80 9.99 -26.15
C THR A 248 10.78 9.11 -26.87
N GLU A 249 11.20 7.97 -27.39
CA GLU A 249 10.31 7.01 -28.04
C GLU A 249 9.66 6.06 -27.04
N PRO A 250 8.52 5.45 -27.37
CA PRO A 250 7.92 4.38 -26.55
C PRO A 250 8.85 3.19 -26.42
N TRP A 251 8.99 2.64 -25.21
CA TRP A 251 9.96 1.57 -24.91
C TRP A 251 9.62 0.22 -25.55
N ALA A 252 8.34 -0.10 -25.74
CA ALA A 252 7.86 -1.35 -26.36
C ALA A 252 6.44 -1.17 -26.94
N PRO A 253 6.27 -0.45 -28.06
CA PRO A 253 4.94 -0.03 -28.53
C PRO A 253 3.99 -1.16 -28.88
N ASP A 254 4.47 -2.32 -29.26
CA ASP A 254 3.64 -3.51 -29.53
C ASP A 254 3.30 -4.34 -28.27
N LEU A 255 4.02 -4.13 -27.17
CA LEU A 255 3.77 -4.81 -25.90
C LEU A 255 3.00 -3.92 -24.92
N ASP A 256 3.38 -2.64 -24.81
CA ASP A 256 2.90 -1.71 -23.79
C ASP A 256 2.33 -0.41 -24.40
N GLY A 257 2.03 -0.43 -25.69
CA GLY A 257 1.48 0.72 -26.39
C GLY A 257 2.45 1.90 -26.44
N GLN A 258 1.92 3.10 -26.34
CA GLN A 258 2.71 4.33 -26.48
C GLN A 258 3.32 4.83 -25.16
N VAL A 259 3.58 3.95 -24.20
CA VAL A 259 4.19 4.31 -22.92
C VAL A 259 5.66 4.69 -23.12
N ARG A 260 6.05 5.86 -22.59
CA ARG A 260 7.44 6.30 -22.49
C ARG A 260 7.91 6.12 -21.06
N VAL A 261 9.18 5.77 -20.88
CA VAL A 261 9.76 5.56 -19.56
C VAL A 261 11.22 6.01 -19.54
N SER A 262 11.63 6.56 -18.41
CA SER A 262 13.04 6.69 -18.04
C SER A 262 13.23 6.02 -16.69
N HIS A 263 14.15 5.05 -16.60
CA HIS A 263 14.18 4.07 -15.54
C HIS A 263 15.61 3.68 -15.16
N LEU A 264 15.81 3.47 -13.84
CA LEU A 264 17.00 2.80 -13.30
C LEU A 264 16.59 1.58 -12.50
N GLN A 265 17.31 0.48 -12.67
CA GLN A 265 17.16 -0.72 -11.85
C GLN A 265 18.51 -1.20 -11.32
N THR A 266 18.52 -1.97 -10.24
CA THR A 266 19.76 -2.44 -9.60
C THR A 266 20.04 -3.91 -9.81
N GLY A 267 19.17 -4.60 -10.52
CA GLY A 267 19.32 -6.00 -10.87
C GLY A 267 18.78 -6.29 -12.26
N GLN A 268 19.35 -7.27 -12.94
CA GLN A 268 18.93 -7.68 -14.27
C GLN A 268 19.42 -9.09 -14.59
N HIS A 269 18.57 -9.90 -15.16
CA HIS A 269 18.96 -11.10 -15.90
C HIS A 269 17.86 -11.52 -16.88
N SER A 270 18.24 -12.29 -17.90
CA SER A 270 17.28 -12.96 -18.77
C SER A 270 17.85 -14.29 -19.29
N GLY A 271 16.97 -15.11 -19.83
CA GLY A 271 17.36 -16.26 -20.65
C GLY A 271 17.68 -15.83 -22.09
N PRO A 272 17.95 -16.81 -22.96
CA PRO A 272 18.28 -16.56 -24.35
C PRO A 272 17.11 -16.00 -25.14
N VAL A 273 17.42 -15.33 -26.26
CA VAL A 273 16.41 -14.79 -27.18
C VAL A 273 15.38 -15.85 -27.58
N GLY A 274 14.10 -15.51 -27.51
CA GLY A 274 12.95 -16.37 -27.79
C GLY A 274 12.45 -17.16 -26.59
N SER A 275 13.18 -17.22 -25.46
CA SER A 275 12.73 -17.85 -24.22
C SER A 275 11.67 -17.01 -23.49
N GLU A 276 10.99 -17.61 -22.50
CA GLU A 276 10.10 -16.92 -21.57
C GLU A 276 10.80 -16.54 -20.26
N LEU A 277 12.12 -16.75 -20.19
CA LEU A 277 12.92 -16.54 -19.00
C LEU A 277 13.39 -15.08 -18.92
N GLY A 278 12.56 -14.23 -18.35
CA GLY A 278 12.85 -12.82 -18.10
C GLY A 278 12.13 -12.34 -16.86
N GLN A 279 12.72 -11.35 -16.19
CA GLN A 279 12.17 -10.73 -14.97
C GLN A 279 10.96 -9.86 -15.30
N HIS A 280 10.14 -9.61 -14.27
CA HIS A 280 8.97 -8.73 -14.34
C HIS A 280 8.06 -9.06 -15.54
N ARG A 281 7.47 -10.24 -15.53
CA ARG A 281 6.52 -10.68 -16.55
C ARG A 281 5.16 -10.03 -16.34
N PHE A 282 4.95 -8.88 -16.94
CA PHE A 282 3.74 -8.08 -16.79
C PHE A 282 2.55 -8.54 -17.64
N ARG A 283 2.76 -9.53 -18.54
CA ARG A 283 1.68 -10.15 -19.36
C ARG A 283 2.09 -11.57 -19.80
N THR A 284 1.12 -12.32 -20.24
CA THR A 284 1.35 -13.65 -20.84
C THR A 284 1.94 -13.57 -22.25
N GLY A 285 2.73 -14.56 -22.65
CA GLY A 285 3.27 -14.67 -24.01
C GLY A 285 4.49 -13.77 -24.28
N LEU A 286 5.06 -13.14 -23.26
CA LEU A 286 6.32 -12.41 -23.39
C LEU A 286 7.45 -13.37 -23.77
N ARG A 287 8.32 -12.91 -24.69
CA ARG A 287 9.53 -13.61 -25.08
C ARG A 287 10.72 -12.65 -25.09
N VAL A 288 11.84 -13.13 -24.61
CA VAL A 288 13.11 -12.39 -24.60
C VAL A 288 13.47 -12.00 -26.05
N ARG A 289 13.65 -10.70 -26.28
CA ARG A 289 14.03 -10.12 -27.57
C ARG A 289 15.51 -9.79 -27.65
N GLU A 290 16.08 -9.39 -26.50
CA GLU A 290 17.50 -9.17 -26.35
C GLU A 290 17.96 -9.84 -25.06
N GLU A 291 18.90 -10.79 -25.18
CA GLU A 291 19.49 -11.46 -24.03
C GLU A 291 20.29 -10.48 -23.18
N GLN A 292 20.04 -10.46 -21.88
CA GLN A 292 20.70 -9.57 -20.95
C GLN A 292 21.68 -10.34 -20.07
N PRO A 293 22.89 -9.79 -19.82
CA PRO A 293 23.80 -10.36 -18.84
C PRO A 293 23.19 -10.29 -17.44
N GLU A 294 23.62 -11.19 -16.57
CA GLU A 294 23.27 -11.06 -15.17
C GLU A 294 23.97 -9.85 -14.56
N HIS A 295 23.18 -8.96 -13.94
CA HIS A 295 23.64 -7.81 -13.18
C HIS A 295 23.06 -7.89 -11.78
N ARG A 296 23.90 -7.94 -10.76
CA ARG A 296 23.55 -7.96 -9.33
C ARG A 296 24.18 -6.75 -8.63
N GLY A 297 23.84 -5.56 -9.10
CA GLY A 297 24.48 -4.34 -8.64
C GLY A 297 24.14 -4.00 -7.20
N TRP A 298 22.85 -4.03 -6.85
CA TRP A 298 22.42 -3.75 -5.49
C TRP A 298 21.12 -4.49 -5.19
N LEU A 299 21.26 -5.63 -4.54
CA LEU A 299 20.13 -6.43 -4.08
C LEU A 299 20.00 -6.28 -2.56
N VAL A 300 18.76 -6.13 -2.10
CA VAL A 300 18.43 -6.03 -0.67
C VAL A 300 17.64 -7.25 -0.25
N HIS A 301 17.97 -7.82 0.92
CA HIS A 301 17.22 -8.91 1.52
C HIS A 301 16.96 -8.56 2.99
N HIS A 302 15.77 -8.05 3.28
CA HIS A 302 15.35 -7.48 4.55
C HIS A 302 16.09 -6.19 4.95
N GLY A 303 15.51 -5.41 5.83
CA GLY A 303 16.04 -4.16 6.32
C GLY A 303 15.17 -2.96 5.98
N VAL A 304 15.79 -1.81 5.81
CA VAL A 304 15.11 -0.59 5.37
C VAL A 304 15.63 -0.19 3.99
N ILE A 305 14.74 0.21 3.11
CA ILE A 305 15.05 0.86 1.84
C ILE A 305 14.34 2.21 1.85
N GLU A 306 15.08 3.28 1.55
CA GLU A 306 14.59 4.66 1.55
C GLU A 306 14.97 5.34 0.24
N VAL A 307 14.05 6.14 -0.30
CA VAL A 307 14.29 7.07 -1.40
C VAL A 307 13.81 8.46 -1.01
N ARG A 308 14.63 9.48 -1.30
CA ARG A 308 14.22 10.88 -1.24
C ARG A 308 14.00 11.41 -2.63
N MET A 309 12.74 11.63 -3.01
CA MET A 309 12.37 12.05 -4.36
C MET A 309 11.26 13.09 -4.38
N ALA A 310 11.16 13.82 -5.51
CA ALA A 310 10.13 14.82 -5.78
C ALA A 310 9.35 14.41 -7.03
N ALA A 311 8.03 14.27 -6.90
CA ALA A 311 7.16 13.81 -7.97
C ALA A 311 6.90 14.87 -9.04
N VAL A 312 6.18 14.48 -10.11
CA VAL A 312 5.84 15.34 -11.26
C VAL A 312 4.35 15.59 -11.28
N ARG A 313 3.93 16.85 -11.15
CA ARG A 313 2.51 17.25 -11.26
C ARG A 313 2.13 17.43 -12.73
N HIS A 314 1.85 16.34 -13.42
CA HIS A 314 1.32 16.33 -14.77
C HIS A 314 0.35 15.16 -14.94
N PRO A 315 -0.85 15.35 -15.54
CA PRO A 315 -1.90 14.33 -15.57
C PRO A 315 -1.50 13.03 -16.26
N ASP A 316 -0.60 13.10 -17.22
CA ASP A 316 -0.18 11.95 -18.03
C ASP A 316 1.08 11.26 -17.46
N VAL A 317 1.59 11.72 -16.28
CA VAL A 317 2.84 11.24 -15.70
C VAL A 317 2.58 10.45 -14.42
N MET A 318 3.36 9.39 -14.23
CA MET A 318 3.51 8.67 -12.98
C MET A 318 5.00 8.56 -12.62
N VAL A 319 5.33 8.70 -11.35
CA VAL A 319 6.65 8.36 -10.82
C VAL A 319 6.51 7.22 -9.84
N ALA A 320 7.52 6.34 -9.79
CA ALA A 320 7.48 5.21 -8.87
C ALA A 320 8.85 4.82 -8.35
N PHE A 321 8.83 4.29 -7.11
CA PHE A 321 9.91 3.54 -6.51
C PHE A 321 9.34 2.23 -5.96
N TRP A 322 9.81 1.10 -6.51
CA TRP A 322 9.15 -0.19 -6.30
C TRP A 322 10.16 -1.36 -6.35
N PRO A 323 10.84 -1.65 -5.23
CA PRO A 323 11.63 -2.86 -5.13
C PRO A 323 10.80 -4.10 -5.49
N ILE A 324 11.36 -4.98 -6.33
CA ILE A 324 10.71 -6.21 -6.80
C ILE A 324 11.68 -7.38 -6.69
N GLY A 325 11.15 -8.59 -6.48
CA GLY A 325 11.97 -9.79 -6.41
C GLY A 325 12.95 -9.90 -7.58
N PHE A 326 14.20 -10.29 -7.27
CA PHE A 326 15.22 -10.50 -8.31
C PHE A 326 14.91 -11.70 -9.19
N GLU A 327 13.94 -12.55 -8.79
CA GLU A 327 13.46 -13.70 -9.55
C GLU A 327 14.54 -14.77 -9.80
N GLU A 328 15.39 -15.07 -8.81
CA GLU A 328 16.25 -16.27 -8.86
C GLU A 328 15.42 -17.53 -9.11
N GLN A 329 14.23 -17.57 -8.51
CA GLN A 329 13.15 -18.48 -8.90
C GLN A 329 12.03 -17.66 -9.54
N PRO A 330 11.38 -18.10 -10.60
CA PRO A 330 10.34 -17.33 -11.30
C PRO A 330 9.16 -16.89 -10.43
N ALA A 331 8.94 -17.55 -9.29
CA ALA A 331 7.91 -17.20 -8.31
C ALA A 331 8.36 -16.14 -7.31
N ASP A 332 9.64 -15.80 -7.26
CA ASP A 332 10.19 -14.78 -6.35
C ASP A 332 10.06 -13.37 -6.97
N CYS A 333 8.83 -12.98 -7.31
CA CYS A 333 8.51 -11.81 -8.12
C CYS A 333 7.59 -10.80 -7.41
N GLY A 334 7.37 -10.93 -6.11
CA GLY A 334 6.58 -9.97 -5.34
C GLY A 334 7.20 -8.58 -5.33
N GLU A 335 6.35 -7.55 -5.36
CA GLU A 335 6.73 -6.14 -5.42
C GLU A 335 6.43 -5.44 -4.09
N LEU A 336 7.41 -4.69 -3.59
CA LEU A 336 7.28 -3.71 -2.51
C LEU A 336 7.05 -2.33 -3.16
N CYS A 337 5.79 -1.95 -3.40
CA CYS A 337 5.49 -0.63 -3.93
C CYS A 337 5.66 0.41 -2.82
N VAL A 338 6.80 1.09 -2.79
CA VAL A 338 7.17 2.08 -1.76
C VAL A 338 6.51 3.43 -2.06
N ALA A 339 6.46 3.82 -3.32
CA ALA A 339 5.74 4.99 -3.78
C ALA A 339 5.33 4.82 -5.26
N GLU A 340 4.06 5.00 -5.55
CA GLU A 340 3.48 5.12 -6.89
C GLU A 340 2.62 6.38 -6.91
N ILE A 341 3.04 7.40 -7.65
CA ILE A 341 2.44 8.73 -7.59
C ILE A 341 2.03 9.18 -8.98
N PHE A 342 0.73 9.23 -9.22
CA PHE A 342 0.18 9.78 -10.45
C PHE A 342 0.06 11.31 -10.35
N GLY A 343 0.57 12.02 -11.35
CA GLY A 343 0.60 13.47 -11.32
C GLY A 343 -0.77 14.14 -11.29
N HIS A 344 -1.82 13.47 -11.80
CA HIS A 344 -3.21 13.96 -11.72
C HIS A 344 -3.80 13.84 -10.30
N GLU A 345 -3.15 13.09 -9.42
CA GLU A 345 -3.56 12.92 -8.02
C GLU A 345 -2.84 13.87 -7.06
N ILE A 346 -1.95 14.73 -7.60
CA ILE A 346 -1.21 15.73 -6.82
C ILE A 346 -2.01 17.04 -6.79
N GLY A 347 -2.52 17.39 -5.61
CA GLY A 347 -3.19 18.68 -5.34
C GLY A 347 -2.21 19.73 -4.79
N GLY A 348 -2.76 20.93 -4.49
CA GLY A 348 -1.95 22.05 -3.93
C GLY A 348 -1.50 21.85 -2.48
N HIS A 349 -2.13 20.96 -1.72
CA HIS A 349 -1.88 20.72 -0.29
C HIS A 349 -1.71 19.24 0.03
N GLY A 350 -1.29 18.45 -0.94
CA GLY A 350 -1.09 17.01 -0.79
C GLY A 350 -1.53 16.23 -2.01
N GLY A 351 -1.34 14.91 -1.96
CA GLY A 351 -1.71 14.01 -3.04
C GLY A 351 -1.97 12.59 -2.55
N LEU A 352 -2.21 11.70 -3.49
CA LEU A 352 -2.32 10.28 -3.23
C LEU A 352 -1.01 9.58 -3.58
N VAL A 353 -0.54 8.74 -2.68
CA VAL A 353 0.64 7.89 -2.86
C VAL A 353 0.20 6.44 -2.75
N GLY A 354 0.45 5.66 -3.78
CA GLY A 354 0.22 4.22 -3.78
C GLY A 354 1.32 3.50 -3.02
N VAL A 355 0.95 2.70 -2.01
CA VAL A 355 1.87 1.90 -1.19
C VAL A 355 1.33 0.51 -0.94
N GLY A 356 2.20 -0.46 -0.78
CA GLY A 356 1.82 -1.82 -0.41
C GLY A 356 2.60 -2.91 -1.11
N VAL A 357 2.09 -4.13 -1.02
CA VAL A 357 2.64 -5.32 -1.67
C VAL A 357 1.77 -5.66 -2.87
N LYS A 358 2.39 -5.85 -4.04
CA LYS A 358 1.72 -6.44 -5.21
C LYS A 358 2.27 -7.85 -5.42
N ALA A 359 1.39 -8.82 -5.47
CA ALA A 359 1.77 -10.24 -5.58
C ALA A 359 2.47 -10.55 -6.91
N GLN A 360 2.20 -9.77 -7.96
CA GLN A 360 2.64 -10.08 -9.32
C GLN A 360 2.25 -11.53 -9.69
N ASN A 361 3.21 -12.41 -9.93
CA ASN A 361 2.97 -13.83 -10.18
C ASN A 361 3.44 -14.74 -9.02
N ASP A 362 3.71 -14.21 -7.83
CA ASP A 362 4.06 -14.99 -6.64
C ASP A 362 2.80 -15.59 -6.01
N PRO A 363 2.60 -16.93 -6.07
CA PRO A 363 1.39 -17.57 -5.55
C PRO A 363 1.29 -17.57 -4.02
N ARG A 364 2.38 -17.22 -3.31
CA ARG A 364 2.44 -17.15 -1.85
C ARG A 364 1.90 -15.82 -1.33
N LEU A 365 1.83 -14.82 -2.20
CA LEU A 365 1.41 -13.47 -1.88
C LEU A 365 -0.01 -13.18 -2.36
N ARG A 366 -0.59 -12.17 -1.77
CA ARG A 366 -1.81 -11.51 -2.26
C ARG A 366 -1.51 -10.02 -2.39
N THR A 367 -2.07 -9.39 -3.38
CA THR A 367 -1.97 -7.94 -3.53
C THR A 367 -2.70 -7.25 -2.36
N ASP A 368 -1.95 -6.43 -1.62
CA ASP A 368 -2.44 -5.56 -0.55
C ASP A 368 -1.83 -4.17 -0.76
N PHE A 369 -2.39 -3.48 -1.73
CA PHE A 369 -1.98 -2.17 -2.21
C PHE A 369 -3.11 -1.18 -2.04
N GLU A 370 -2.79 0.04 -1.64
CA GLU A 370 -3.76 1.13 -1.53
C GLU A 370 -3.12 2.49 -1.76
N LYS A 371 -3.94 3.48 -2.08
CA LYS A 371 -3.54 4.87 -2.17
C LYS A 371 -3.84 5.56 -0.84
N ILE A 372 -2.81 6.13 -0.24
CA ILE A 372 -2.89 6.90 1.00
C ILE A 372 -2.79 8.39 0.69
N ARG A 373 -3.44 9.22 1.49
CA ARG A 373 -3.29 10.67 1.40
C ARG A 373 -2.03 11.10 2.14
N VAL A 374 -1.20 11.87 1.47
CA VAL A 374 0.00 12.51 2.03
C VAL A 374 -0.19 14.02 1.94
N GLU A 375 0.07 14.71 3.04
CA GLU A 375 0.04 16.17 3.13
C GLU A 375 1.36 16.77 2.61
N GLY A 376 1.32 18.03 2.20
CA GLY A 376 2.47 18.72 1.59
C GLY A 376 2.46 18.67 0.07
N ASP A 377 3.31 19.46 -0.57
CA ASP A 377 3.42 19.45 -2.04
C ASP A 377 4.34 18.31 -2.51
N LEU A 378 3.78 17.24 -3.06
CA LEU A 378 4.55 16.08 -3.53
C LEU A 378 5.54 16.41 -4.66
N THR A 379 5.53 17.64 -5.20
CA THR A 379 6.56 18.13 -6.11
C THR A 379 7.80 18.68 -5.38
N ASP A 380 7.75 18.79 -4.06
CA ASP A 380 8.91 18.94 -3.19
C ASP A 380 9.49 17.58 -2.84
N PHE A 381 10.68 17.55 -2.22
CA PHE A 381 11.31 16.31 -1.81
C PHE A 381 10.66 15.74 -0.55
N HIS A 382 10.18 14.49 -0.65
CA HIS A 382 9.70 13.67 0.45
C HIS A 382 10.56 12.41 0.58
N ASP A 383 10.62 11.86 1.79
CA ASP A 383 11.28 10.59 2.09
C ASP A 383 10.24 9.47 2.07
N TYR A 384 10.39 8.51 1.16
CA TYR A 384 9.55 7.31 1.06
C TYR A 384 10.38 6.11 1.47
N ALA A 385 9.89 5.31 2.41
CA ALA A 385 10.66 4.19 2.91
C ALA A 385 9.80 2.94 3.15
N VAL A 386 10.47 1.80 3.10
CA VAL A 386 9.94 0.51 3.51
C VAL A 386 10.90 -0.13 4.51
N GLU A 387 10.36 -0.55 5.66
CA GLU A 387 11.02 -1.47 6.59
C GLU A 387 10.46 -2.86 6.34
N TRP A 388 11.33 -3.77 6.00
CA TRP A 388 10.95 -5.09 5.56
C TRP A 388 11.67 -6.16 6.36
N THR A 389 10.90 -6.99 7.03
CA THR A 389 11.36 -8.19 7.74
C THR A 389 10.79 -9.42 7.06
N ARG A 390 11.16 -10.61 7.56
CA ARG A 390 10.67 -11.87 7.02
C ARG A 390 9.14 -11.98 6.95
N ASP A 391 8.43 -11.45 7.94
CA ASP A 391 7.01 -11.72 8.14
C ASP A 391 6.11 -10.49 7.96
N ARG A 392 6.73 -9.31 7.80
CA ARG A 392 5.99 -8.04 7.65
C ARG A 392 6.75 -7.02 6.81
N VAL A 393 5.97 -6.11 6.23
CA VAL A 393 6.44 -4.95 5.50
C VAL A 393 5.74 -3.72 6.04
N ARG A 394 6.49 -2.72 6.51
CA ARG A 394 5.98 -1.43 6.99
C ARG A 394 6.39 -0.33 6.04
N PHE A 395 5.46 0.53 5.67
CA PHE A 395 5.67 1.66 4.75
C PHE A 395 5.63 2.97 5.50
N PHE A 396 6.46 3.92 5.06
CA PHE A 396 6.62 5.23 5.69
C PHE A 396 6.70 6.34 4.66
N VAL A 397 6.18 7.51 5.02
CA VAL A 397 6.39 8.77 4.30
C VAL A 397 6.87 9.81 5.32
N ASP A 398 7.99 10.48 5.04
CA ASP A 398 8.64 11.44 5.93
C ASP A 398 8.84 10.89 7.35
N GLY A 399 9.26 9.63 7.43
CA GLY A 399 9.47 8.90 8.68
C GLY A 399 8.19 8.49 9.41
N ARG A 400 7.02 8.92 8.97
CA ARG A 400 5.72 8.54 9.58
C ARG A 400 5.22 7.23 8.99
N TRP A 401 4.79 6.35 9.87
CA TRP A 401 4.12 5.11 9.45
C TRP A 401 2.84 5.41 8.66
N VAL A 402 2.62 4.66 7.58
CA VAL A 402 1.44 4.79 6.73
C VAL A 402 0.71 3.48 6.47
N LYS A 403 1.44 2.34 6.49
CA LYS A 403 0.84 1.03 6.25
C LYS A 403 1.72 -0.10 6.77
N THR A 404 1.08 -1.18 7.21
CA THR A 404 1.71 -2.48 7.45
C THR A 404 1.03 -3.56 6.61
N VAL A 405 1.82 -4.42 5.99
CA VAL A 405 1.36 -5.63 5.30
C VAL A 405 2.01 -6.84 5.96
N ALA A 406 1.19 -7.66 6.63
CA ALA A 406 1.62 -8.89 7.28
C ALA A 406 1.68 -10.04 6.26
N GLN A 407 2.71 -10.04 5.42
CA GLN A 407 3.00 -11.09 4.44
C GLN A 407 4.50 -11.37 4.40
N ARG A 408 4.83 -12.62 4.08
CA ARG A 408 6.21 -13.09 4.03
C ARG A 408 6.77 -12.94 2.62
N ILE A 409 7.78 -12.08 2.49
CA ILE A 409 8.62 -11.95 1.30
C ILE A 409 10.05 -12.29 1.76
N ASP A 410 10.58 -13.44 1.35
CA ASP A 410 11.83 -14.00 1.89
C ASP A 410 12.79 -14.37 0.74
N TYR A 411 13.06 -13.38 -0.10
CA TYR A 411 13.99 -13.44 -1.22
C TYR A 411 14.55 -12.04 -1.53
N PRO A 412 15.74 -11.95 -2.16
CA PRO A 412 16.32 -10.65 -2.52
C PRO A 412 15.45 -9.87 -3.50
N VAL A 413 15.38 -8.56 -3.31
CA VAL A 413 14.75 -7.62 -4.24
C VAL A 413 15.78 -6.73 -4.91
N GLN A 414 15.53 -6.38 -6.17
CA GLN A 414 16.18 -5.30 -6.90
C GLN A 414 15.34 -4.02 -6.75
N LEU A 415 15.98 -2.86 -6.87
CA LEU A 415 15.32 -1.57 -6.81
C LEU A 415 14.93 -1.11 -8.21
N MET A 416 13.73 -0.56 -8.35
CA MET A 416 13.18 -0.04 -9.58
C MET A 416 12.76 1.42 -9.34
N LEU A 417 13.30 2.34 -10.10
CA LEU A 417 13.07 3.79 -9.95
C LEU A 417 12.78 4.40 -11.32
N ASP A 418 11.64 5.07 -11.47
CA ASP A 418 11.21 5.50 -12.79
C ASP A 418 10.25 6.70 -12.83
N VAL A 419 10.21 7.28 -14.03
CA VAL A 419 9.16 8.20 -14.49
C VAL A 419 8.56 7.64 -15.77
N TYR A 420 7.22 7.55 -15.79
CA TYR A 420 6.41 7.13 -16.92
C TYR A 420 5.61 8.30 -17.47
N GLU A 421 5.43 8.32 -18.80
CA GLU A 421 4.42 9.13 -19.45
C GLU A 421 3.48 8.22 -20.23
N PHE A 422 2.20 8.33 -19.93
CA PHE A 422 1.13 7.59 -20.63
C PHE A 422 0.53 8.45 -21.73
N PRO A 423 0.14 7.85 -22.88
CA PRO A 423 -0.59 8.59 -23.91
C PRO A 423 -1.99 8.93 -23.39
N ARG A 424 -2.53 10.07 -23.79
CA ARG A 424 -3.94 10.42 -23.60
C ARG A 424 -4.85 9.47 -24.37
N ALA A 425 -6.11 9.42 -23.99
CA ALA A 425 -7.09 8.52 -24.61
C ALA A 425 -7.25 8.71 -26.13
N ASP A 426 -6.99 9.90 -26.63
CA ASP A 426 -6.98 10.25 -28.04
C ASP A 426 -5.62 10.01 -28.73
N GLY A 427 -4.65 9.46 -28.02
CA GLY A 427 -3.29 9.21 -28.50
C GLY A 427 -2.39 10.45 -28.56
N THR A 428 -2.88 11.63 -28.16
CA THR A 428 -2.09 12.86 -28.11
C THR A 428 -1.20 12.93 -26.88
N ARG A 429 -0.26 13.89 -26.87
CA ARG A 429 0.66 14.19 -25.76
C ARG A 429 0.75 15.68 -25.53
N ASP A 430 1.05 16.10 -24.32
CA ASP A 430 1.35 17.49 -23.99
C ASP A 430 2.84 17.79 -24.18
N THR A 431 3.20 18.18 -25.39
CA THR A 431 4.61 18.50 -25.71
C THR A 431 5.10 19.80 -25.08
N ALA A 432 4.19 20.69 -24.66
CA ALA A 432 4.56 21.96 -24.05
C ALA A 432 5.07 21.82 -22.59
N ALA A 433 4.70 20.73 -21.93
CA ALA A 433 5.12 20.44 -20.55
C ALA A 433 6.44 19.64 -20.45
N LEU A 434 7.04 19.29 -21.58
CA LEU A 434 8.28 18.51 -21.61
C LEU A 434 9.52 19.40 -21.37
N PRO A 435 10.62 18.87 -20.77
CA PRO A 435 10.74 17.49 -20.30
C PRO A 435 10.00 17.26 -18.97
N HIS A 436 9.43 16.05 -18.79
CA HIS A 436 9.02 15.61 -17.48
C HIS A 436 10.25 15.13 -16.70
N VAL A 437 10.40 15.57 -15.44
CA VAL A 437 11.62 15.33 -14.67
C VAL A 437 11.28 14.80 -13.27
N LEU A 438 11.59 13.54 -13.02
CA LEU A 438 11.66 12.99 -11.66
C LEU A 438 13.02 13.38 -11.07
N ARG A 439 13.01 14.00 -9.88
CA ARG A 439 14.22 14.36 -9.13
C ARG A 439 14.39 13.43 -7.94
N VAL A 440 15.61 12.91 -7.75
CA VAL A 440 15.95 11.97 -6.69
C VAL A 440 17.21 12.45 -6.00
N ALA A 441 17.12 12.79 -4.71
CA ALA A 441 18.25 13.29 -3.94
C ALA A 441 19.16 12.13 -3.50
N HIS A 442 18.58 11.04 -3.00
CA HIS A 442 19.34 9.85 -2.60
C HIS A 442 18.48 8.59 -2.57
N VAL A 443 19.15 7.45 -2.57
CA VAL A 443 18.57 6.13 -2.25
C VAL A 443 19.48 5.46 -1.22
N ARG A 444 18.90 4.86 -0.17
CA ARG A 444 19.64 4.22 0.92
C ARG A 444 19.07 2.85 1.28
N SER A 445 19.95 1.97 1.75
CA SER A 445 19.52 0.76 2.44
C SER A 445 20.23 0.57 3.77
N TYR A 446 19.52 -0.07 4.70
CA TYR A 446 20.00 -0.37 6.05
C TYR A 446 19.66 -1.82 6.38
N ARG A 447 20.61 -2.59 6.90
CA ARG A 447 20.35 -3.97 7.35
C ARG A 447 19.41 -4.01 8.53
N THR A 448 18.72 -5.15 8.71
CA THR A 448 18.03 -5.47 9.96
C THR A 448 19.01 -5.44 11.14
N ARG A 449 18.54 -4.95 12.29
CA ARG A 449 19.32 -5.03 13.54
C ARG A 449 19.40 -6.47 14.04
#